data_1a390e60a6f8b2de8d62a9c155dd4b4e
#
_entry.id   1a390e60a6f8b2de8d62a9c155dd4b4e
#
_cell.length_a   1.000
_cell.length_b   1.000
_cell.length_c   1.000
_cell.angle_alpha   90.00
_cell.angle_beta   90.00
_cell.angle_gamma   90.00
#
_symmetry.space_group_name_H-M   'P 1'
#
loop_
_entity.id
_entity.type
_entity.pdbx_description
1 polymer ?
#
loop_
_entity_poly.entity_id
_entity_poly.type
_entity_poly.pdbx_seq_one_letter_code
_entity_poly.pdbx_strand_id
1 'polypeptide(L)'
;YAFSDSNDLSSVATTAATESDVIYVPTDNTVASNTEIINNICLPEKVPVIAGEEGICEGCGVATLSINYYDLGVATGKMALKVLVDGEDISKMPIEYAPQFTKEYNPEICEELGKEASDDDAAKDETSEEETTEEAE
;
A
#
# COMPACT_ATOMS: atom_id res chain seq x y z
N TYR A 1 8.18 -9.16 -12.68
CA TYR A 1 8.11 -8.38 -13.93
C TYR A 1 8.65 -7.00 -13.67
N ALA A 2 9.39 -6.44 -14.63
CA ALA A 2 9.96 -5.10 -14.54
C ALA A 2 9.73 -4.36 -15.86
N PHE A 3 9.50 -3.07 -15.78
CA PHE A 3 9.37 -2.17 -16.94
C PHE A 3 10.33 -0.98 -16.76
N SER A 4 10.70 -0.34 -17.85
CA SER A 4 11.66 0.79 -17.83
C SER A 4 10.95 2.14 -17.81
N ASP A 5 9.83 2.24 -18.51
CA ASP A 5 9.00 3.44 -18.60
C ASP A 5 7.54 3.09 -18.95
N SER A 6 6.70 4.11 -19.10
CA SER A 6 5.27 3.92 -19.41
C SER A 6 5.01 3.27 -20.78
N ASN A 7 5.96 3.29 -21.72
CA ASN A 7 5.77 2.66 -23.03
C ASN A 7 5.83 1.14 -22.93
N ASP A 8 6.65 0.61 -22.02
CA ASP A 8 6.79 -0.82 -21.78
C ASP A 8 5.65 -1.38 -20.92
N LEU A 9 4.99 -0.51 -20.13
CA LEU A 9 4.03 -0.91 -19.10
C LEU A 9 2.91 -1.81 -19.65
N SER A 10 2.34 -1.48 -20.81
CA SER A 10 1.27 -2.25 -21.42
C SER A 10 1.70 -3.67 -21.79
N SER A 11 2.88 -3.82 -22.41
CA SER A 11 3.38 -5.13 -22.83
C SER A 11 3.76 -6.01 -21.63
N VAL A 12 4.35 -5.42 -20.60
CA VAL A 12 4.72 -6.10 -19.36
C VAL A 12 3.48 -6.52 -18.58
N ALA A 13 2.49 -5.62 -18.46
CA ALA A 13 1.22 -5.94 -17.80
C ALA A 13 0.45 -7.05 -18.52
N THR A 14 0.44 -7.04 -19.86
CA THR A 14 -0.19 -8.10 -20.66
C THR A 14 0.48 -9.45 -20.41
N THR A 15 1.81 -9.48 -20.38
CA THR A 15 2.56 -10.71 -20.07
C THR A 15 2.24 -11.20 -18.66
N ALA A 16 2.28 -10.30 -17.69
CA ALA A 16 1.99 -10.62 -16.28
C ALA A 16 0.56 -11.17 -16.12
N ALA A 17 -0.43 -10.55 -16.76
CA ALA A 17 -1.83 -10.98 -16.69
C ALA A 17 -2.07 -12.37 -17.31
N THR A 18 -1.31 -12.73 -18.37
CA THR A 18 -1.45 -14.04 -19.00
C THR A 18 -0.74 -15.17 -18.24
N GLU A 19 0.22 -14.85 -17.38
CA GLU A 19 1.07 -15.81 -16.68
C GLU A 19 0.78 -15.91 -15.17
N SER A 20 -0.16 -15.11 -14.64
CA SER A 20 -0.40 -15.02 -13.20
C SER A 20 -1.89 -15.09 -12.87
N ASP A 21 -2.21 -15.70 -11.74
CA ASP A 21 -3.57 -15.73 -11.17
C ASP A 21 -3.91 -14.47 -10.36
N VAL A 22 -2.88 -13.73 -9.93
CA VAL A 22 -2.97 -12.47 -9.19
C VAL A 22 -1.70 -11.65 -9.42
N ILE A 23 -1.84 -10.33 -9.46
CA ILE A 23 -0.71 -9.40 -9.60
C ILE A 23 -0.63 -8.51 -8.36
N TYR A 24 0.56 -8.40 -7.79
CA TYR A 24 0.86 -7.38 -6.80
C TYR A 24 1.62 -6.23 -7.46
N VAL A 25 1.10 -5.03 -7.31
CA VAL A 25 1.73 -3.79 -7.80
C VAL A 25 2.24 -3.01 -6.59
N PRO A 26 3.55 -2.93 -6.37
CA PRO A 26 4.11 -2.09 -5.30
C PRO A 26 3.84 -0.61 -5.57
N THR A 27 4.08 0.25 -4.57
CA THR A 27 4.01 1.70 -4.74
C THR A 27 4.98 2.15 -5.83
N ASP A 28 4.44 2.59 -6.95
CA ASP A 28 5.19 3.06 -8.13
C ASP A 28 4.49 4.23 -8.79
N ASN A 29 5.19 5.36 -8.93
CA ASN A 29 4.62 6.60 -9.48
C ASN A 29 4.24 6.47 -10.96
N THR A 30 4.94 5.64 -11.73
CA THR A 30 4.62 5.41 -13.14
C THR A 30 3.32 4.63 -13.26
N VAL A 31 3.15 3.58 -12.47
CA VAL A 31 1.88 2.83 -12.42
C VAL A 31 0.75 3.70 -11.88
N ALA A 32 0.96 4.41 -10.78
CA ALA A 32 -0.05 5.29 -10.19
C ALA A 32 -0.58 6.35 -11.18
N SER A 33 0.28 6.81 -12.09
CA SER A 33 -0.10 7.75 -13.16
C SER A 33 -0.71 7.08 -14.39
N ASN A 34 -0.76 5.74 -14.45
CA ASN A 34 -1.20 4.96 -15.61
C ASN A 34 -2.05 3.74 -15.21
N THR A 35 -2.79 3.83 -14.12
CA THR A 35 -3.63 2.72 -13.60
C THR A 35 -4.64 2.21 -14.60
N GLU A 36 -5.17 3.10 -15.47
CA GLU A 36 -6.09 2.75 -16.54
C GLU A 36 -5.51 1.69 -17.49
N ILE A 37 -4.19 1.73 -17.78
CA ILE A 37 -3.54 0.73 -18.62
C ILE A 37 -3.60 -0.63 -17.94
N ILE A 38 -3.30 -0.71 -16.65
CA ILE A 38 -3.34 -1.96 -15.87
C ILE A 38 -4.77 -2.49 -15.80
N ASN A 39 -5.74 -1.61 -15.49
CA ASN A 39 -7.13 -2.01 -15.38
C ASN A 39 -7.68 -2.58 -16.69
N ASN A 40 -7.42 -1.91 -17.81
CA ASN A 40 -7.88 -2.34 -19.13
C ASN A 40 -7.28 -3.67 -19.58
N ILE A 41 -6.18 -4.09 -19.00
CA ILE A 41 -5.53 -5.38 -19.28
C ILE A 41 -6.00 -6.45 -18.29
N CYS A 42 -5.90 -6.18 -16.99
CA CYS A 42 -6.11 -7.20 -15.96
C CYS A 42 -7.60 -7.55 -15.75
N LEU A 43 -8.48 -6.56 -15.84
CA LEU A 43 -9.90 -6.75 -15.57
C LEU A 43 -10.60 -7.68 -16.58
N PRO A 44 -10.42 -7.53 -17.90
CA PRO A 44 -10.96 -8.48 -18.90
C PRO A 44 -10.41 -9.91 -18.74
N GLU A 45 -9.16 -10.05 -18.35
CA GLU A 45 -8.50 -11.34 -18.11
C GLU A 45 -8.88 -11.96 -16.76
N LYS A 46 -9.70 -11.25 -15.96
CA LYS A 46 -10.14 -11.67 -14.61
C LYS A 46 -8.99 -11.90 -13.62
N VAL A 47 -7.88 -11.19 -13.80
CA VAL A 47 -6.72 -11.24 -12.92
C VAL A 47 -6.81 -10.10 -11.90
N PRO A 48 -7.03 -10.40 -10.61
CA PRO A 48 -7.10 -9.39 -9.58
C PRO A 48 -5.74 -8.73 -9.34
N VAL A 49 -5.75 -7.43 -9.11
CA VAL A 49 -4.58 -6.65 -8.76
C VAL A 49 -4.64 -6.25 -7.29
N ILE A 50 -3.62 -6.59 -6.52
CA ILE A 50 -3.42 -6.11 -5.16
C ILE A 50 -2.50 -4.89 -5.25
N ALA A 51 -2.96 -3.77 -4.75
CA ALA A 51 -2.25 -2.50 -4.84
C ALA A 51 -1.39 -2.21 -3.61
N GLY A 52 -0.23 -1.60 -3.81
CA GLY A 52 0.68 -1.18 -2.76
C GLY A 52 0.30 0.17 -2.13
N GLU A 53 -0.70 0.89 -2.69
CA GLU A 53 -1.17 2.16 -2.16
C GLU A 53 -2.57 2.51 -2.72
N GLU A 54 -3.21 3.52 -2.11
CA GLU A 54 -4.60 3.92 -2.33
C GLU A 54 -4.91 4.27 -3.79
N GLY A 55 -4.12 5.15 -4.42
CA GLY A 55 -4.41 5.61 -5.79
C GLY A 55 -4.30 4.50 -6.84
N ILE A 56 -3.39 3.54 -6.66
CA ILE A 56 -3.33 2.34 -7.51
C ILE A 56 -4.56 1.46 -7.26
N CYS A 57 -5.01 1.34 -6.00
CA CYS A 57 -6.21 0.59 -5.65
C CYS A 57 -7.46 1.20 -6.30
N GLU A 58 -7.65 2.51 -6.17
CA GLU A 58 -8.75 3.21 -6.80
C GLU A 58 -8.79 3.01 -8.32
N GLY A 59 -7.64 3.04 -8.97
CA GLY A 59 -7.55 2.99 -10.43
C GLY A 59 -7.57 1.59 -11.04
N CYS A 60 -7.08 0.56 -10.35
CA CYS A 60 -6.98 -0.79 -10.92
C CYS A 60 -6.90 -1.94 -9.91
N GLY A 61 -6.86 -1.67 -8.61
CA GLY A 61 -6.70 -2.72 -7.60
C GLY A 61 -8.03 -3.18 -7.01
N VAL A 62 -8.09 -4.43 -6.55
CA VAL A 62 -9.23 -4.94 -5.77
C VAL A 62 -9.13 -4.54 -4.31
N ALA A 63 -7.89 -4.46 -3.80
CA ALA A 63 -7.61 -4.16 -2.39
C ALA A 63 -6.21 -3.57 -2.22
N THR A 64 -6.03 -2.84 -1.13
CA THR A 64 -4.73 -2.37 -0.64
C THR A 64 -4.67 -2.40 0.88
N LEU A 65 -3.47 -2.53 1.41
CA LEU A 65 -3.13 -2.16 2.77
C LEU A 65 -2.23 -0.92 2.68
N SER A 66 -2.85 0.25 2.72
CA SER A 66 -2.19 1.53 2.50
C SER A 66 -1.78 2.20 3.81
N ILE A 67 -0.86 3.15 3.71
CA ILE A 67 -0.52 4.08 4.78
C ILE A 67 -1.18 5.43 4.52
N ASN A 68 -1.51 6.16 5.59
CA ASN A 68 -1.94 7.53 5.46
C ASN A 68 -0.73 8.45 5.31
N TYR A 69 -0.56 9.07 4.14
CA TYR A 69 0.59 9.95 3.86
C TYR A 69 0.59 11.23 4.70
N TYR A 70 -0.57 11.71 5.14
CA TYR A 70 -0.64 12.83 6.07
C TYR A 70 -0.03 12.45 7.43
N ASP A 71 -0.40 11.28 7.96
CA ASP A 71 0.13 10.78 9.22
C ASP A 71 1.63 10.50 9.15
N LEU A 72 2.10 9.98 8.00
CA LEU A 72 3.54 9.84 7.74
C LEU A 72 4.24 11.19 7.75
N GLY A 73 3.63 12.22 7.16
CA GLY A 73 4.14 13.61 7.20
C GLY A 73 4.19 14.16 8.61
N VAL A 74 3.16 13.91 9.43
CA VAL A 74 3.14 14.32 10.85
C VAL A 74 4.24 13.61 11.65
N ALA A 75 4.44 12.30 11.45
CA ALA A 75 5.52 11.54 12.08
C ALA A 75 6.90 12.12 11.70
N THR A 76 7.11 12.37 10.41
CA THR A 76 8.33 13.00 9.89
C THR A 76 8.58 14.37 10.50
N GLY A 77 7.55 15.20 10.65
CA GLY A 77 7.63 16.50 11.31
C GLY A 77 8.02 16.39 12.78
N LYS A 78 7.48 15.40 13.50
CA LYS A 78 7.87 15.14 14.91
C LYS A 78 9.33 14.71 15.01
N MET A 79 9.82 13.87 14.11
CA MET A 79 11.24 13.50 14.07
C MET A 79 12.13 14.71 13.76
N ALA A 80 11.73 15.57 12.86
CA ALA A 80 12.45 16.79 12.56
C ALA A 80 12.56 17.74 13.78
N LEU A 81 11.51 17.85 14.60
CA LEU A 81 11.55 18.61 15.85
C LEU A 81 12.58 18.05 16.83
N LYS A 82 12.64 16.74 17.02
CA LYS A 82 13.63 16.08 17.88
C LYS A 82 15.06 16.48 17.48
N VAL A 83 15.36 16.51 16.18
CA VAL A 83 16.70 16.87 15.67
C VAL A 83 16.95 18.37 15.76
N LEU A 84 16.01 19.19 15.29
CA LEU A 84 16.24 20.65 15.09
C LEU A 84 16.04 21.47 16.34
N VAL A 85 15.17 21.03 17.25
CA VAL A 85 14.81 21.76 18.48
C VAL A 85 15.44 21.12 19.71
N ASP A 86 15.28 19.79 19.84
CA ASP A 86 15.73 19.07 21.04
C ASP A 86 17.21 18.68 20.94
N GLY A 87 17.82 18.77 19.74
CA GLY A 87 19.23 18.50 19.52
C GLY A 87 19.58 17.01 19.56
N GLU A 88 18.62 16.12 19.31
CA GLU A 88 18.87 14.69 19.24
C GLU A 88 19.83 14.34 18.09
N ASP A 89 20.68 13.36 18.34
CA ASP A 89 21.63 12.86 17.37
C ASP A 89 20.92 11.93 16.35
N ILE A 90 20.72 12.42 15.13
CA ILE A 90 20.03 11.67 14.08
C ILE A 90 20.63 10.28 13.83
N SER A 91 21.93 10.10 14.07
CA SER A 91 22.59 8.78 13.90
C SER A 91 22.15 7.72 14.90
N LYS A 92 21.49 8.16 15.98
CA LYS A 92 20.98 7.29 17.06
C LYS A 92 19.45 7.15 17.04
N MET A 93 18.77 7.92 16.20
CA MET A 93 17.32 7.83 16.08
C MET A 93 16.92 6.55 15.32
N PRO A 94 15.92 5.82 15.81
CA PRO A 94 15.37 4.70 15.06
C PRO A 94 14.61 5.21 13.82
N ILE A 95 14.46 4.33 12.82
CA ILE A 95 13.54 4.55 11.71
C ILE A 95 12.12 4.44 12.26
N GLU A 96 11.28 5.44 12.03
CA GLU A 96 9.86 5.40 12.36
C GLU A 96 9.04 5.09 11.09
N TYR A 97 7.94 4.36 11.26
CA TYR A 97 7.01 4.01 10.19
C TYR A 97 5.71 4.79 10.33
N ALA A 98 4.85 4.70 9.34
CA ALA A 98 3.50 5.23 9.47
C ALA A 98 2.79 4.56 10.67
N PRO A 99 2.09 5.34 11.53
CA PRO A 99 1.54 4.82 12.77
C PRO A 99 0.34 3.89 12.58
N GLN A 100 -0.29 3.95 11.41
CA GLN A 100 -1.48 3.18 11.10
C GLN A 100 -1.50 2.74 9.64
N PHE A 101 -2.17 1.60 9.40
CA PHE A 101 -2.47 1.08 8.06
C PHE A 101 -3.98 1.07 7.86
N THR A 102 -4.42 1.40 6.66
CA THR A 102 -5.82 1.36 6.26
C THR A 102 -6.02 0.27 5.22
N LYS A 103 -6.96 -0.63 5.46
CA LYS A 103 -7.43 -1.58 4.45
C LYS A 103 -8.47 -0.87 3.57
N GLU A 104 -8.30 -0.95 2.28
CA GLU A 104 -9.23 -0.39 1.32
C GLU A 104 -9.53 -1.39 0.22
N TYR A 105 -10.76 -1.34 -0.27
CA TYR A 105 -11.25 -2.17 -1.35
C TYR A 105 -11.84 -1.28 -2.44
N ASN A 106 -11.69 -1.70 -3.68
CA ASN A 106 -12.41 -1.09 -4.80
C ASN A 106 -13.68 -1.91 -5.07
N PRO A 107 -14.86 -1.44 -4.66
CA PRO A 107 -16.08 -2.21 -4.76
C PRO A 107 -16.49 -2.50 -6.21
N GLU A 108 -16.22 -1.57 -7.14
CA GLU A 108 -16.57 -1.72 -8.55
C GLU A 108 -15.76 -2.84 -9.20
N ILE A 109 -14.45 -2.84 -8.99
CA ILE A 109 -13.56 -3.88 -9.52
C ILE A 109 -13.84 -5.22 -8.83
N CYS A 110 -14.12 -5.22 -7.53
CA CYS A 110 -14.51 -6.44 -6.82
C CYS A 110 -15.77 -7.06 -7.42
N GLU A 111 -16.82 -6.25 -7.67
CA GLU A 111 -18.07 -6.73 -8.28
C GLU A 111 -17.83 -7.31 -9.67
N GLU A 112 -17.08 -6.63 -10.53
CA GLU A 112 -16.77 -7.09 -11.89
C GLU A 112 -15.96 -8.41 -11.91
N LEU A 113 -15.12 -8.63 -10.90
CA LEU A 113 -14.36 -9.87 -10.73
C LEU A 113 -15.15 -10.97 -10.00
N GLY A 114 -16.39 -10.68 -9.54
CA GLY A 114 -17.19 -11.59 -8.75
C GLY A 114 -16.60 -11.89 -7.37
N LYS A 115 -15.93 -10.90 -6.79
CA LYS A 115 -15.35 -10.93 -5.43
C LYS A 115 -16.22 -10.10 -4.50
N GLU A 116 -16.48 -10.60 -3.31
CA GLU A 116 -17.10 -9.79 -2.26
C GLU A 116 -16.02 -9.03 -1.51
N ALA A 117 -16.17 -7.71 -1.40
CA ALA A 117 -15.41 -6.92 -0.45
C ALA A 117 -16.03 -7.17 0.94
N SER A 118 -15.42 -8.01 1.76
CA SER A 118 -15.94 -8.30 3.09
C SER A 118 -15.21 -7.48 4.14
N ASP A 119 -15.96 -6.66 4.88
CA ASP A 119 -15.47 -5.92 6.05
C ASP A 119 -15.21 -6.82 7.27
N ASP A 120 -15.50 -8.11 7.18
CA ASP A 120 -15.42 -9.04 8.31
C ASP A 120 -14.00 -9.27 8.86
N ASP A 121 -12.96 -8.84 8.15
CA ASP A 121 -11.57 -8.87 8.62
C ASP A 121 -11.09 -7.55 9.24
N ALA A 122 -11.90 -6.52 9.33
CA ALA A 122 -11.53 -5.21 9.88
C ALA A 122 -11.37 -5.20 11.42
N ALA A 123 -11.58 -6.31 12.10
CA ALA A 123 -11.72 -6.35 13.56
C ALA A 123 -10.75 -7.29 14.28
N LYS A 124 -9.51 -7.44 13.82
CA LYS A 124 -8.46 -8.12 14.61
C LYS A 124 -7.10 -7.50 14.41
N ASP A 125 -6.96 -6.23 14.71
CA ASP A 125 -5.66 -5.67 15.08
C ASP A 125 -5.59 -5.69 16.61
N GLU A 126 -5.18 -6.84 17.14
CA GLU A 126 -4.78 -6.93 18.55
C GLU A 126 -3.46 -6.18 18.69
N THR A 127 -3.55 -4.95 19.14
CA THR A 127 -2.44 -4.21 19.73
C THR A 127 -1.79 -5.08 20.78
N SER A 128 -0.63 -5.64 20.49
CA SER A 128 0.24 -6.21 21.50
C SER A 128 0.83 -5.06 22.32
N GLU A 129 0.12 -4.65 23.36
CA GLU A 129 0.68 -3.89 24.45
C GLU A 129 1.68 -4.81 25.17
N GLU A 130 2.97 -4.67 24.87
CA GLU A 130 4.02 -5.17 25.76
C GLU A 130 4.00 -4.34 27.03
N GLU A 131 3.37 -4.89 28.07
CA GLU A 131 3.58 -4.46 29.46
C GLU A 131 5.05 -4.61 29.81
N THR A 132 5.79 -3.51 29.81
CA THR A 132 7.04 -3.43 30.54
C THR A 132 6.73 -3.35 32.03
N THR A 133 6.73 -4.49 32.71
CA THR A 133 6.80 -4.53 34.17
C THR A 133 8.15 -3.99 34.62
N GLU A 134 8.15 -2.77 35.16
CA GLU A 134 9.20 -2.33 36.09
C GLU A 134 9.11 -3.17 37.36
N GLU A 135 10.07 -4.03 37.58
CA GLU A 135 10.37 -4.51 38.93
C GLU A 135 11.44 -3.62 39.53
N ALA A 136 11.03 -2.90 40.60
CA ALA A 136 11.90 -2.22 41.50
C ALA A 136 12.54 -3.20 42.48
N GLU A 137 13.88 -3.14 42.62
CA GLU A 137 14.62 -3.31 43.89
C GLU A 137 15.95 -2.56 43.82
#